data_a73ad4e307f38c940d119a154657f1b1
#
_entry.id   a73ad4e307f38c940d119a154657f1b1
#
_cell.length_a   1.000
_cell.length_b   1.000
_cell.length_c   1.000
_cell.angle_alpha   90.00
_cell.angle_beta   90.00
_cell.angle_gamma   90.00
#
_symmetry.space_group_name_H-M   'P 1'
#
loop_
_entity.id
_entity.type
_entity.pdbx_description
1 polymer ?
#
loop_
_entity_poly.entity_id
_entity_poly.type
_entity_poly.pdbx_seq_one_letter_code
_entity_poly.pdbx_strand_id
1 'polypeptide(L)'
;MDLISGVICGQDGGVENHLEMGKKLLAAGQLADALSHFHSAIDGDPKNYMAFYRRATVYLAMGKSKSALPDLSKVIELKPDFTSARLQRGNLLLKQGRLDEAERDFKKVVSHDIIVWDVTSRELRAECFIQMGEMGKAISDLKAASKLKSDNTKAFYKLSTIYYNLGDHEMSLTEVRECLKLDPDHKQCYSHYKQVKKLNKQIQSAEELIQQQRYGDAARKYESVVETEPNVPQYSHHAKERICHCLAQQQDMNRAITVCSEVLQSDPHNVNALKDRAEAYLLDEQYEEAIKDYENARDHSENDRQIKEGLEKAQRLLKQSQKRDYYKILGVKRNAQKKEIVKAYRKLAHQWHPDNFQDPEEKKKAEKKFIDIAQAKEVLTDPEMRQKFDHGEDPMDPESQQGGHHQNFHGGWNGGFQGFNPFGSGPFNFKFNFQ
;
A
#
# COMPACT_ATOMS: atom_id res chain seq x y z
N MET A 1 69.16 26.53 -41.20
CA MET A 1 67.95 26.37 -40.33
C MET A 1 66.71 26.09 -41.17
N ASP A 2 66.67 25.01 -41.94
CA ASP A 2 65.51 24.76 -42.84
C ASP A 2 65.33 23.24 -43.09
N LEU A 3 65.35 22.41 -42.06
CA LEU A 3 65.09 20.98 -42.19
C LEU A 3 64.03 20.45 -41.22
N ILE A 4 63.34 21.31 -40.46
CA ILE A 4 62.33 20.88 -39.48
C ILE A 4 60.91 21.16 -40.01
N SER A 5 60.70 22.03 -41.02
CA SER A 5 59.36 22.36 -41.57
C SER A 5 58.78 21.28 -42.47
N GLY A 6 59.57 20.40 -43.07
CA GLY A 6 59.07 19.43 -44.06
C GLY A 6 58.46 18.12 -43.47
N VAL A 7 58.77 17.78 -42.21
CA VAL A 7 58.32 16.53 -41.61
C VAL A 7 56.91 16.63 -41.01
N ILE A 8 56.48 17.84 -40.62
CA ILE A 8 55.16 18.05 -40.02
C ILE A 8 54.03 18.07 -41.09
N CYS A 9 54.31 18.56 -42.31
CA CYS A 9 53.32 18.63 -43.37
C CYS A 9 53.03 17.27 -44.04
N GLY A 10 53.93 16.28 -43.90
CA GLY A 10 53.72 14.93 -44.48
C GLY A 10 52.90 14.00 -43.64
N GLN A 11 52.83 14.22 -42.31
CA GLN A 11 52.04 13.37 -41.38
C GLN A 11 50.54 13.69 -41.41
N ASP A 12 50.15 14.97 -41.52
CA ASP A 12 48.74 15.38 -41.61
C ASP A 12 48.04 14.83 -42.86
N GLY A 13 48.70 14.82 -44.01
CA GLY A 13 48.16 14.23 -45.25
C GLY A 13 47.93 12.71 -45.16
N GLY A 14 48.72 11.99 -44.37
CA GLY A 14 48.56 10.55 -44.15
C GLY A 14 47.36 10.20 -43.29
N VAL A 15 47.15 10.95 -42.20
CA VAL A 15 46.00 10.74 -41.27
C VAL A 15 44.67 11.03 -41.96
N GLU A 16 44.55 12.12 -42.67
CA GLU A 16 43.33 12.49 -43.39
C GLU A 16 42.98 11.46 -44.49
N ASN A 17 43.98 10.94 -45.22
CA ASN A 17 43.77 9.88 -46.20
C ASN A 17 43.25 8.60 -45.57
N HIS A 18 43.74 8.21 -44.40
CA HIS A 18 43.26 7.06 -43.66
C HIS A 18 41.83 7.28 -43.16
N LEU A 19 41.48 8.47 -42.64
CA LEU A 19 40.12 8.81 -42.23
C LEU A 19 39.11 8.74 -43.40
N GLU A 20 39.44 9.31 -44.56
CA GLU A 20 38.57 9.28 -45.72
C GLU A 20 38.41 7.88 -46.32
N MET A 21 39.52 7.09 -46.37
CA MET A 21 39.43 5.72 -46.85
C MET A 21 38.64 4.85 -45.91
N GLY A 22 38.89 4.95 -44.60
CA GLY A 22 38.10 4.23 -43.59
C GLY A 22 36.60 4.58 -43.63
N LYS A 23 36.26 5.84 -43.91
CA LYS A 23 34.86 6.29 -44.09
C LYS A 23 34.20 5.65 -45.32
N LYS A 24 34.92 5.59 -46.44
CA LYS A 24 34.45 4.93 -47.67
C LYS A 24 34.21 3.45 -47.47
N LEU A 25 35.15 2.76 -46.81
CA LEU A 25 35.07 1.33 -46.51
C LEU A 25 33.94 1.02 -45.53
N LEU A 26 33.73 1.86 -44.49
CA LEU A 26 32.60 1.76 -43.59
C LEU A 26 31.27 1.88 -44.33
N ALA A 27 31.13 2.84 -45.21
CA ALA A 27 29.95 3.01 -46.04
C ALA A 27 29.70 1.83 -46.99
N ALA A 28 30.78 1.19 -47.46
CA ALA A 28 30.74 -0.01 -48.29
C ALA A 28 30.49 -1.31 -47.46
N GLY A 29 30.40 -1.23 -46.12
CA GLY A 29 30.23 -2.40 -45.24
C GLY A 29 31.48 -3.24 -45.01
N GLN A 30 32.65 -2.78 -45.51
CA GLN A 30 33.96 -3.43 -45.34
C GLN A 30 34.55 -3.07 -43.97
N LEU A 31 33.96 -3.65 -42.90
CA LEU A 31 34.20 -3.23 -41.52
C LEU A 31 35.62 -3.53 -41.05
N ALA A 32 36.21 -4.63 -41.47
CA ALA A 32 37.58 -5.03 -41.04
C ALA A 32 38.62 -4.06 -41.63
N ASP A 33 38.51 -3.72 -42.92
CA ASP A 33 39.41 -2.81 -43.60
C ASP A 33 39.25 -1.35 -43.09
N ALA A 34 38.00 -0.94 -42.85
CA ALA A 34 37.72 0.34 -42.23
C ALA A 34 38.36 0.45 -40.84
N LEU A 35 38.31 -0.61 -40.05
CA LEU A 35 38.94 -0.69 -38.72
C LEU A 35 40.45 -0.52 -38.80
N SER A 36 41.16 -1.17 -39.77
CA SER A 36 42.58 -1.06 -40.00
C SER A 36 42.99 0.40 -40.33
N HIS A 37 42.22 1.06 -41.21
CA HIS A 37 42.45 2.46 -41.57
C HIS A 37 42.25 3.39 -40.37
N PHE A 38 41.26 3.20 -39.53
CA PHE A 38 41.08 4.00 -38.32
C PHE A 38 42.12 3.75 -37.25
N HIS A 39 42.71 2.52 -37.15
CA HIS A 39 43.87 2.28 -36.31
C HIS A 39 45.08 3.13 -36.81
N SER A 40 45.40 3.06 -38.11
CA SER A 40 46.47 3.85 -38.67
C SER A 40 46.28 5.37 -38.50
N ALA A 41 45.01 5.84 -38.57
CA ALA A 41 44.72 7.24 -38.32
C ALA A 41 45.00 7.64 -36.86
N ILE A 42 44.66 6.77 -35.88
CA ILE A 42 44.89 7.01 -34.44
C ILE A 42 46.39 6.92 -34.11
N ASP A 43 47.10 5.99 -34.74
CA ASP A 43 48.55 5.86 -34.57
C ASP A 43 49.28 7.09 -35.10
N GLY A 44 48.78 7.68 -36.19
CA GLY A 44 49.33 8.91 -36.77
C GLY A 44 49.00 10.17 -35.98
N ASP A 45 47.78 10.25 -35.41
CA ASP A 45 47.37 11.37 -34.55
C ASP A 45 46.51 10.88 -33.37
N PRO A 46 47.14 10.60 -32.21
CA PRO A 46 46.42 10.14 -31.00
C PRO A 46 45.50 11.19 -30.36
N LYS A 47 45.49 12.42 -30.83
CA LYS A 47 44.59 13.49 -30.38
C LYS A 47 43.39 13.70 -31.29
N ASN A 48 43.31 12.96 -32.38
CA ASN A 48 42.22 13.08 -33.33
C ASN A 48 40.95 12.39 -32.81
N TYR A 49 40.09 13.15 -32.16
CA TYR A 49 38.85 12.61 -31.60
C TYR A 49 37.93 11.96 -32.67
N MET A 50 38.02 12.44 -33.95
CA MET A 50 37.21 11.90 -35.03
C MET A 50 37.64 10.49 -35.42
N ALA A 51 38.96 10.19 -35.39
CA ALA A 51 39.47 8.84 -35.63
C ALA A 51 38.91 7.82 -34.59
N PHE A 52 38.94 8.17 -33.33
CA PHE A 52 38.31 7.35 -32.25
C PHE A 52 36.80 7.21 -32.47
N TYR A 53 36.12 8.30 -32.78
CA TYR A 53 34.67 8.24 -33.01
C TYR A 53 34.30 7.31 -34.17
N ARG A 54 35.03 7.40 -35.30
CA ARG A 54 34.83 6.53 -36.45
C ARG A 54 35.15 5.07 -36.13
N ARG A 55 36.23 4.78 -35.39
CA ARG A 55 36.56 3.44 -34.94
C ARG A 55 35.48 2.86 -34.01
N ALA A 56 35.02 3.66 -33.07
CA ALA A 56 33.86 3.28 -32.22
C ALA A 56 32.62 2.92 -33.06
N THR A 57 32.34 3.73 -34.12
CA THR A 57 31.20 3.46 -35.02
C THR A 57 31.35 2.10 -35.73
N VAL A 58 32.57 1.76 -36.18
CA VAL A 58 32.85 0.44 -36.79
C VAL A 58 32.65 -0.66 -35.74
N TYR A 59 33.17 -0.51 -34.52
CA TYR A 59 32.96 -1.48 -33.47
C TYR A 59 31.46 -1.71 -33.14
N LEU A 60 30.66 -0.64 -33.15
CA LEU A 60 29.19 -0.75 -32.96
C LEU A 60 28.54 -1.49 -34.12
N ALA A 61 28.95 -1.19 -35.39
CA ALA A 61 28.44 -1.94 -36.53
C ALA A 61 28.81 -3.41 -36.50
N MET A 62 29.95 -3.77 -35.91
CA MET A 62 30.37 -5.16 -35.68
C MET A 62 29.71 -5.81 -34.44
N GLY A 63 28.87 -5.12 -33.68
CA GLY A 63 28.30 -5.59 -32.41
C GLY A 63 29.29 -5.63 -31.23
N LYS A 64 30.50 -5.08 -31.39
CA LYS A 64 31.58 -5.09 -30.39
C LYS A 64 31.48 -3.91 -29.42
N SER A 65 30.38 -3.85 -28.66
CA SER A 65 30.09 -2.74 -27.74
C SER A 65 31.17 -2.51 -26.68
N LYS A 66 31.82 -3.57 -26.20
CA LYS A 66 32.91 -3.49 -25.22
C LYS A 66 34.14 -2.74 -25.76
N SER A 67 34.43 -2.89 -27.06
CA SER A 67 35.54 -2.19 -27.75
C SER A 67 35.20 -0.75 -28.11
N ALA A 68 33.91 -0.46 -28.38
CA ALA A 68 33.46 0.89 -28.71
C ALA A 68 33.49 1.84 -27.49
N LEU A 69 33.26 1.32 -26.27
CA LEU A 69 33.10 2.15 -25.07
C LEU A 69 34.34 2.96 -24.69
N PRO A 70 35.59 2.37 -24.70
CA PRO A 70 36.82 3.14 -24.48
C PRO A 70 37.04 4.23 -25.49
N ASP A 71 36.80 3.96 -26.79
CA ASP A 71 36.92 4.94 -27.84
C ASP A 71 36.01 6.13 -27.69
N LEU A 72 34.69 5.86 -27.38
CA LEU A 72 33.74 6.91 -27.08
C LEU A 72 34.14 7.74 -25.87
N SER A 73 34.72 7.09 -24.84
CA SER A 73 35.23 7.77 -23.66
C SER A 73 36.41 8.67 -24.00
N LYS A 74 37.32 8.22 -24.88
CA LYS A 74 38.42 9.02 -25.38
C LYS A 74 37.95 10.21 -26.23
N VAL A 75 36.94 10.02 -27.05
CA VAL A 75 36.30 11.12 -27.78
C VAL A 75 35.79 12.22 -26.84
N ILE A 76 35.09 11.82 -25.75
CA ILE A 76 34.52 12.78 -24.78
C ILE A 76 35.64 13.47 -23.97
N GLU A 77 36.76 12.77 -23.71
CA GLU A 77 37.93 13.36 -23.07
C GLU A 77 38.57 14.43 -23.96
N LEU A 78 38.76 14.13 -25.27
CA LEU A 78 39.40 15.03 -26.24
C LEU A 78 38.44 16.17 -26.64
N LYS A 79 37.15 15.92 -26.76
CA LYS A 79 36.14 16.87 -27.16
C LYS A 79 34.87 16.72 -26.26
N PRO A 80 34.84 17.39 -25.10
CA PRO A 80 33.75 17.25 -24.13
C PRO A 80 32.36 17.67 -24.62
N ASP A 81 32.27 18.53 -25.61
CA ASP A 81 31.03 19.03 -26.24
C ASP A 81 30.53 18.16 -27.40
N PHE A 82 31.20 17.02 -27.69
CA PHE A 82 30.80 16.17 -28.81
C PHE A 82 29.58 15.30 -28.44
N THR A 83 28.41 15.90 -28.64
CA THR A 83 27.07 15.36 -28.25
C THR A 83 26.81 13.95 -28.78
N SER A 84 27.19 13.68 -30.06
CA SER A 84 26.96 12.35 -30.67
C SER A 84 27.71 11.21 -29.93
N ALA A 85 28.94 11.44 -29.43
CA ALA A 85 29.66 10.43 -28.68
C ALA A 85 29.03 10.19 -27.31
N ARG A 86 28.57 11.26 -26.64
CA ARG A 86 27.83 11.11 -25.36
C ARG A 86 26.54 10.34 -25.56
N LEU A 87 25.77 10.62 -26.61
CA LEU A 87 24.52 9.91 -26.90
C LEU A 87 24.78 8.42 -27.15
N GLN A 88 25.81 8.10 -27.97
CA GLN A 88 26.17 6.70 -28.24
C GLN A 88 26.69 5.99 -27.00
N ARG A 89 27.57 6.65 -26.21
CA ARG A 89 28.09 6.08 -24.96
C ARG A 89 26.96 5.85 -23.95
N GLY A 90 26.11 6.83 -23.71
CA GLY A 90 24.95 6.74 -22.84
C GLY A 90 24.03 5.58 -23.24
N ASN A 91 23.75 5.40 -24.54
CA ASN A 91 22.94 4.29 -25.03
C ASN A 91 23.60 2.91 -24.79
N LEU A 92 24.90 2.81 -24.92
CA LEU A 92 25.64 1.58 -24.57
C LEU A 92 25.58 1.28 -23.07
N LEU A 93 25.80 2.31 -22.26
CA LEU A 93 25.74 2.20 -20.79
C LEU A 93 24.35 1.80 -20.30
N LEU A 94 23.30 2.38 -20.89
CA LEU A 94 21.91 2.01 -20.62
C LEU A 94 21.65 0.52 -20.92
N LYS A 95 22.11 0.03 -22.10
CA LYS A 95 22.00 -1.39 -22.45
C LYS A 95 22.78 -2.33 -21.54
N GLN A 96 23.83 -1.82 -20.88
CA GLN A 96 24.62 -2.56 -19.91
C GLN A 96 24.10 -2.46 -18.47
N GLY A 97 23.01 -1.73 -18.22
CA GLY A 97 22.46 -1.48 -16.89
C GLY A 97 23.27 -0.49 -16.05
N ARG A 98 24.24 0.25 -16.63
CA ARG A 98 25.04 1.30 -15.98
C ARG A 98 24.28 2.62 -15.99
N LEU A 99 23.17 2.65 -15.25
CA LEU A 99 22.13 3.67 -15.40
C LEU A 99 22.59 5.07 -15.00
N ASP A 100 23.34 5.21 -13.89
CA ASP A 100 23.84 6.50 -13.40
C ASP A 100 24.83 7.16 -14.38
N GLU A 101 25.62 6.35 -15.05
CA GLU A 101 26.58 6.86 -16.04
C GLU A 101 25.89 7.25 -17.35
N ALA A 102 24.90 6.46 -17.75
CA ALA A 102 24.05 6.76 -18.91
C ALA A 102 23.25 8.06 -18.68
N GLU A 103 22.63 8.22 -17.49
CA GLU A 103 21.91 9.45 -17.12
C GLU A 103 22.81 10.69 -17.20
N ARG A 104 24.04 10.60 -16.67
CA ARG A 104 25.00 11.72 -16.72
C ARG A 104 25.35 12.12 -18.15
N ASP A 105 25.51 11.15 -19.05
CA ASP A 105 25.75 11.46 -20.47
C ASP A 105 24.53 12.13 -21.12
N PHE A 106 23.34 11.60 -20.94
CA PHE A 106 22.11 12.18 -21.50
C PHE A 106 21.80 13.55 -20.90
N LYS A 107 22.06 13.76 -19.61
CA LYS A 107 21.88 15.06 -18.96
C LYS A 107 22.75 16.14 -19.62
N LYS A 108 24.00 15.80 -19.95
CA LYS A 108 24.90 16.71 -20.65
C LYS A 108 24.43 17.01 -22.09
N VAL A 109 23.81 16.03 -22.75
CA VAL A 109 23.22 16.24 -24.09
C VAL A 109 22.01 17.19 -24.03
N VAL A 110 21.10 16.95 -23.07
CA VAL A 110 19.88 17.77 -22.86
C VAL A 110 20.22 19.22 -22.49
N SER A 111 21.35 19.47 -21.82
CA SER A 111 21.79 20.81 -21.45
C SER A 111 22.38 21.63 -22.62
N HIS A 112 22.63 21.03 -23.79
CA HIS A 112 23.09 21.70 -24.99
C HIS A 112 21.90 21.94 -25.93
N ASP A 113 21.53 23.17 -26.19
CA ASP A 113 20.32 23.67 -26.88
C ASP A 113 20.09 23.21 -28.33
N ILE A 114 20.46 22.00 -28.70
CA ILE A 114 20.20 21.44 -30.03
C ILE A 114 18.93 20.61 -30.02
N ILE A 115 17.82 21.20 -30.42
CA ILE A 115 16.45 20.63 -30.35
C ILE A 115 16.34 19.19 -30.89
N VAL A 116 17.04 18.86 -31.98
CA VAL A 116 16.95 17.51 -32.61
C VAL A 116 17.47 16.40 -31.71
N TRP A 117 18.52 16.64 -30.95
CA TRP A 117 19.08 15.66 -30.01
C TRP A 117 18.38 15.66 -28.66
N ASP A 118 17.65 16.71 -28.31
CA ASP A 118 16.99 16.87 -27.05
C ASP A 118 15.83 15.85 -26.88
N VAL A 119 15.01 15.64 -27.91
CA VAL A 119 13.90 14.66 -27.88
C VAL A 119 14.43 13.25 -27.62
N THR A 120 15.40 12.80 -28.43
CA THR A 120 15.97 11.45 -28.32
C THR A 120 16.68 11.25 -26.98
N SER A 121 17.43 12.25 -26.54
CA SER A 121 18.17 12.18 -25.26
C SER A 121 17.22 12.13 -24.05
N ARG A 122 16.12 12.89 -24.10
CA ARG A 122 15.07 12.84 -23.07
C ARG A 122 14.37 11.48 -23.04
N GLU A 123 14.05 10.91 -24.20
CA GLU A 123 13.46 9.58 -24.27
C GLU A 123 14.39 8.49 -23.71
N LEU A 124 15.69 8.57 -23.99
CA LEU A 124 16.68 7.63 -23.46
C LEU A 124 16.96 7.86 -21.98
N ARG A 125 16.97 9.13 -21.53
CA ARG A 125 17.09 9.43 -20.09
C ARG A 125 15.85 8.99 -19.32
N ALA A 126 14.65 9.16 -19.88
CA ALA A 126 13.44 8.62 -19.32
C ALA A 126 13.50 7.10 -19.17
N GLU A 127 14.10 6.39 -20.14
CA GLU A 127 14.31 4.94 -20.01
C GLU A 127 15.25 4.58 -18.85
N CYS A 128 16.31 5.36 -18.61
CA CYS A 128 17.15 5.20 -17.44
C CYS A 128 16.32 5.37 -16.16
N PHE A 129 15.53 6.43 -16.07
CA PHE A 129 14.70 6.70 -14.90
C PHE A 129 13.64 5.62 -14.66
N ILE A 130 13.06 5.04 -15.72
CA ILE A 130 12.13 3.91 -15.60
C ILE A 130 12.85 2.71 -14.97
N GLN A 131 14.05 2.36 -15.46
CA GLN A 131 14.82 1.23 -14.93
C GLN A 131 15.36 1.50 -13.52
N MET A 132 15.57 2.76 -13.13
CA MET A 132 15.94 3.19 -11.77
C MET A 132 14.74 3.24 -10.81
N GLY A 133 13.50 3.09 -11.30
CA GLY A 133 12.29 3.26 -10.50
C GLY A 133 11.89 4.73 -10.26
N GLU A 134 12.55 5.69 -10.89
CA GLU A 134 12.31 7.13 -10.73
C GLU A 134 11.21 7.65 -11.69
N MET A 135 9.99 7.12 -11.55
CA MET A 135 8.89 7.34 -12.49
C MET A 135 8.53 8.82 -12.69
N GLY A 136 8.60 9.64 -11.63
CA GLY A 136 8.32 11.10 -11.75
C GLY A 136 9.28 11.83 -12.68
N LYS A 137 10.58 11.48 -12.66
CA LYS A 137 11.57 12.04 -13.57
C LYS A 137 11.36 11.56 -15.02
N ALA A 138 11.02 10.27 -15.16
CA ALA A 138 10.70 9.70 -16.47
C ALA A 138 9.49 10.40 -17.12
N ILE A 139 8.41 10.62 -16.36
CA ILE A 139 7.22 11.36 -16.83
C ILE A 139 7.58 12.78 -17.25
N SER A 140 8.41 13.47 -16.48
CA SER A 140 8.84 14.83 -16.79
C SER A 140 9.58 14.90 -18.13
N ASP A 141 10.52 13.98 -18.36
CA ASP A 141 11.28 13.93 -19.63
C ASP A 141 10.40 13.55 -20.82
N LEU A 142 9.50 12.57 -20.68
CA LEU A 142 8.62 12.17 -21.76
C LEU A 142 7.59 13.25 -22.10
N LYS A 143 7.06 13.99 -21.12
CA LYS A 143 6.20 15.16 -21.36
C LYS A 143 6.95 16.28 -22.06
N ALA A 144 8.21 16.52 -21.72
CA ALA A 144 9.02 17.48 -22.43
C ALA A 144 9.29 17.03 -23.88
N ALA A 145 9.60 15.74 -24.08
CA ALA A 145 9.82 15.17 -25.41
C ALA A 145 8.56 15.25 -26.29
N SER A 146 7.37 15.00 -25.75
CA SER A 146 6.11 15.11 -26.50
C SER A 146 5.73 16.55 -26.84
N LYS A 147 6.14 17.55 -26.01
CA LYS A 147 5.96 18.97 -26.31
C LYS A 147 6.91 19.46 -27.43
N LEU A 148 8.16 18.97 -27.41
CA LEU A 148 9.16 19.32 -28.45
C LEU A 148 8.84 18.69 -29.81
N LYS A 149 8.26 17.49 -29.79
CA LYS A 149 7.83 16.75 -30.94
C LYS A 149 6.40 16.28 -30.75
N SER A 150 5.44 17.04 -31.24
CA SER A 150 4.01 16.83 -31.01
C SER A 150 3.44 15.56 -31.68
N ASP A 151 4.13 14.99 -32.67
CA ASP A 151 3.79 13.74 -33.34
C ASP A 151 4.49 12.50 -32.73
N ASN A 152 4.95 12.60 -31.49
CA ASN A 152 5.72 11.54 -30.80
C ASN A 152 4.83 10.48 -30.19
N THR A 153 4.29 9.58 -31.01
CA THR A 153 3.44 8.44 -30.56
C THR A 153 4.15 7.56 -29.51
N LYS A 154 5.47 7.39 -29.63
CA LYS A 154 6.28 6.60 -28.69
C LYS A 154 6.31 7.20 -27.29
N ALA A 155 6.44 8.53 -27.17
CA ALA A 155 6.42 9.20 -25.86
C ALA A 155 5.03 9.07 -25.21
N PHE A 156 3.95 9.28 -25.94
CA PHE A 156 2.58 9.11 -25.45
C PHE A 156 2.29 7.67 -25.01
N TYR A 157 2.73 6.68 -25.77
CA TYR A 157 2.59 5.27 -25.38
C TYR A 157 3.33 4.97 -24.07
N LYS A 158 4.58 5.39 -23.94
CA LYS A 158 5.37 5.20 -22.71
C LYS A 158 4.74 5.92 -21.51
N LEU A 159 4.29 7.17 -21.67
CA LEU A 159 3.57 7.91 -20.64
C LEU A 159 2.34 7.14 -20.17
N SER A 160 1.52 6.67 -21.09
CA SER A 160 0.34 5.87 -20.77
C SER A 160 0.70 4.61 -20.00
N THR A 161 1.75 3.90 -20.42
CA THR A 161 2.20 2.68 -19.73
C THR A 161 2.70 2.96 -18.30
N ILE A 162 3.43 4.06 -18.12
CA ILE A 162 3.92 4.46 -16.79
C ILE A 162 2.75 4.81 -15.88
N TYR A 163 1.81 5.64 -16.33
CA TYR A 163 0.62 5.99 -15.55
C TYR A 163 -0.20 4.76 -15.19
N TYR A 164 -0.35 3.83 -16.14
CA TYR A 164 -1.03 2.57 -15.89
C TYR A 164 -0.39 1.77 -14.76
N ASN A 165 0.93 1.60 -14.81
CA ASN A 165 1.66 0.86 -13.78
C ASN A 165 1.67 1.57 -12.41
N LEU A 166 1.47 2.89 -12.40
CA LEU A 166 1.31 3.68 -11.18
C LEU A 166 -0.13 3.66 -10.62
N GLY A 167 -1.08 3.03 -11.31
CA GLY A 167 -2.48 2.99 -10.90
C GLY A 167 -3.33 4.15 -11.41
N ASP A 168 -2.74 5.11 -12.14
CA ASP A 168 -3.45 6.26 -12.70
C ASP A 168 -4.05 5.92 -14.08
N HIS A 169 -5.16 5.18 -14.04
CA HIS A 169 -5.85 4.74 -15.26
C HIS A 169 -6.47 5.89 -16.07
N GLU A 170 -6.80 7.02 -15.45
CA GLU A 170 -7.37 8.18 -16.13
C GLU A 170 -6.31 8.90 -16.97
N MET A 171 -5.14 9.19 -16.37
CA MET A 171 -4.03 9.77 -17.10
C MET A 171 -3.51 8.80 -18.16
N SER A 172 -3.43 7.51 -17.85
CA SER A 172 -3.07 6.48 -18.84
C SER A 172 -4.01 6.51 -20.05
N LEU A 173 -5.34 6.58 -19.81
CA LEU A 173 -6.34 6.66 -20.89
C LEU A 173 -6.19 7.94 -21.71
N THR A 174 -5.86 9.05 -21.06
CA THR A 174 -5.63 10.34 -21.73
C THR A 174 -4.44 10.26 -22.67
N GLU A 175 -3.29 9.80 -22.20
CA GLU A 175 -2.06 9.73 -22.99
C GLU A 175 -2.16 8.73 -24.16
N VAL A 176 -2.81 7.58 -23.96
CA VAL A 176 -2.98 6.62 -25.07
C VAL A 176 -3.96 7.10 -26.13
N ARG A 177 -4.93 7.96 -25.78
CA ARG A 177 -5.80 8.63 -26.75
C ARG A 177 -5.02 9.61 -27.62
N GLU A 178 -4.06 10.36 -27.05
CA GLU A 178 -3.18 11.23 -27.84
C GLU A 178 -2.34 10.41 -28.82
N CYS A 179 -1.80 9.26 -28.41
CA CYS A 179 -1.13 8.33 -29.32
C CYS A 179 -2.03 7.94 -30.52
N LEU A 180 -3.28 7.56 -30.27
CA LEU A 180 -4.21 7.11 -31.32
C LEU A 180 -4.78 8.24 -32.17
N LYS A 181 -4.79 9.48 -31.69
CA LYS A 181 -5.10 10.65 -32.53
C LYS A 181 -4.03 10.87 -33.58
N LEU A 182 -2.77 10.63 -33.24
CA LEU A 182 -1.63 10.79 -34.14
C LEU A 182 -1.50 9.62 -35.13
N ASP A 183 -1.71 8.40 -34.63
CA ASP A 183 -1.63 7.18 -35.43
C ASP A 183 -2.76 6.21 -35.01
N PRO A 184 -3.92 6.27 -35.71
CA PRO A 184 -5.07 5.40 -35.40
C PRO A 184 -4.79 3.89 -35.55
N ASP A 185 -3.83 3.52 -36.38
CA ASP A 185 -3.46 2.13 -36.67
C ASP A 185 -2.31 1.62 -35.79
N HIS A 186 -1.84 2.42 -34.84
CA HIS A 186 -0.75 2.05 -33.92
C HIS A 186 -1.14 0.87 -33.04
N LYS A 187 -0.68 -0.32 -33.39
CA LYS A 187 -1.10 -1.61 -32.77
C LYS A 187 -0.94 -1.64 -31.25
N GLN A 188 0.20 -1.15 -30.73
CA GLN A 188 0.47 -1.15 -29.28
C GLN A 188 -0.46 -0.19 -28.53
N CYS A 189 -0.64 1.04 -29.04
CA CYS A 189 -1.54 2.02 -28.46
C CYS A 189 -2.99 1.51 -28.46
N TYR A 190 -3.43 0.89 -29.56
CA TYR A 190 -4.78 0.35 -29.68
C TYR A 190 -5.04 -0.81 -28.70
N SER A 191 -4.09 -1.74 -28.59
CA SER A 191 -4.20 -2.84 -27.62
C SER A 191 -4.26 -2.31 -26.19
N HIS A 192 -3.35 -1.40 -25.82
CA HIS A 192 -3.29 -0.78 -24.52
C HIS A 192 -4.55 0.06 -24.21
N TYR A 193 -5.04 0.82 -25.19
CA TYR A 193 -6.29 1.58 -25.05
C TYR A 193 -7.49 0.69 -24.70
N LYS A 194 -7.62 -0.47 -25.34
CA LYS A 194 -8.71 -1.41 -25.02
C LYS A 194 -8.63 -1.89 -23.56
N GLN A 195 -7.43 -2.22 -23.11
CA GLN A 195 -7.17 -2.68 -21.75
C GLN A 195 -7.50 -1.57 -20.73
N VAL A 196 -6.91 -0.39 -20.90
CA VAL A 196 -7.12 0.76 -20.00
C VAL A 196 -8.59 1.18 -19.98
N LYS A 197 -9.24 1.25 -21.16
CA LYS A 197 -10.66 1.61 -21.26
C LYS A 197 -11.57 0.62 -20.54
N LYS A 198 -11.29 -0.69 -20.66
CA LYS A 198 -12.05 -1.74 -19.96
C LYS A 198 -11.92 -1.55 -18.46
N LEU A 199 -10.70 -1.40 -17.96
CA LEU A 199 -10.39 -1.21 -16.55
C LEU A 199 -11.05 0.06 -15.99
N ASN A 200 -10.88 1.19 -16.68
CA ASN A 200 -11.49 2.47 -16.29
C ASN A 200 -13.02 2.35 -16.17
N LYS A 201 -13.68 1.69 -17.13
CA LYS A 201 -15.13 1.46 -17.07
C LYS A 201 -15.54 0.57 -15.89
N GLN A 202 -14.74 -0.45 -15.56
CA GLN A 202 -15.02 -1.32 -14.40
C GLN A 202 -14.91 -0.54 -13.09
N ILE A 203 -13.85 0.25 -12.92
CA ILE A 203 -13.64 1.07 -11.71
C ILE A 203 -14.73 2.14 -11.59
N GLN A 204 -15.00 2.91 -12.65
CA GLN A 204 -16.07 3.93 -12.62
C GLN A 204 -17.44 3.32 -12.27
N SER A 205 -17.78 2.18 -12.89
CA SER A 205 -19.04 1.51 -12.58
C SER A 205 -19.11 1.03 -11.13
N ALA A 206 -17.99 0.60 -10.54
CA ALA A 206 -17.92 0.21 -9.14
C ALA A 206 -18.10 1.42 -8.21
N GLU A 207 -17.45 2.55 -8.51
CA GLU A 207 -17.60 3.80 -7.73
C GLU A 207 -19.04 4.34 -7.80
N GLU A 208 -19.69 4.31 -8.98
CA GLU A 208 -21.10 4.70 -9.12
C GLU A 208 -22.02 3.83 -8.26
N LEU A 209 -21.74 2.51 -8.17
CA LEU A 209 -22.50 1.59 -7.33
C LEU A 209 -22.30 1.89 -5.84
N ILE A 210 -21.10 2.28 -5.41
CA ILE A 210 -20.84 2.73 -4.02
C ILE A 210 -21.65 4.01 -3.71
N GLN A 211 -21.64 4.99 -4.62
CA GLN A 211 -22.42 6.21 -4.45
C GLN A 211 -23.94 5.93 -4.33
N GLN A 212 -24.42 4.87 -5.00
CA GLN A 212 -25.78 4.37 -4.89
C GLN A 212 -26.01 3.46 -3.67
N GLN A 213 -25.01 3.27 -2.81
CA GLN A 213 -25.03 2.37 -1.63
C GLN A 213 -25.31 0.89 -2.00
N ARG A 214 -25.04 0.51 -3.24
CA ARG A 214 -25.16 -0.87 -3.74
C ARG A 214 -23.85 -1.63 -3.53
N TYR A 215 -23.46 -1.77 -2.28
CA TYR A 215 -22.14 -2.28 -1.90
C TYR A 215 -21.83 -3.70 -2.41
N GLY A 216 -22.83 -4.60 -2.39
CA GLY A 216 -22.62 -5.96 -2.89
C GLY A 216 -22.37 -6.03 -4.40
N ASP A 217 -23.01 -5.15 -5.19
CA ASP A 217 -22.75 -5.05 -6.62
C ASP A 217 -21.39 -4.41 -6.90
N ALA A 218 -21.03 -3.40 -6.10
CA ALA A 218 -19.73 -2.74 -6.18
C ALA A 218 -18.58 -3.71 -5.87
N ALA A 219 -18.69 -4.52 -4.82
CA ALA A 219 -17.71 -5.54 -4.48
C ALA A 219 -17.46 -6.50 -5.66
N ARG A 220 -18.53 -7.02 -6.27
CA ARG A 220 -18.40 -7.89 -7.48
C ARG A 220 -17.73 -7.19 -8.65
N LYS A 221 -17.94 -5.88 -8.81
CA LYS A 221 -17.25 -5.12 -9.87
C LYS A 221 -15.76 -4.99 -9.57
N TYR A 222 -15.37 -4.72 -8.32
CA TYR A 222 -13.97 -4.69 -7.92
C TYR A 222 -13.30 -6.08 -8.00
N GLU A 223 -14.01 -7.17 -7.70
CA GLU A 223 -13.52 -8.53 -7.95
C GLU A 223 -13.15 -8.70 -9.42
N SER A 224 -14.00 -8.22 -10.35
CA SER A 224 -13.68 -8.26 -11.79
C SER A 224 -12.51 -7.36 -12.19
N VAL A 225 -12.17 -6.33 -11.42
CA VAL A 225 -10.94 -5.52 -11.60
C VAL A 225 -9.71 -6.36 -11.23
N VAL A 226 -9.73 -7.07 -10.10
CA VAL A 226 -8.65 -7.96 -9.68
C VAL A 226 -8.41 -9.06 -10.70
N GLU A 227 -9.47 -9.66 -11.26
CA GLU A 227 -9.37 -10.67 -12.32
C GLU A 227 -8.80 -10.10 -13.63
N THR A 228 -9.13 -8.84 -13.95
CA THR A 228 -8.65 -8.19 -15.19
C THR A 228 -7.17 -7.81 -15.08
N GLU A 229 -6.71 -7.37 -13.91
CA GLU A 229 -5.34 -6.90 -13.68
C GLU A 229 -4.69 -7.55 -12.43
N PRO A 230 -4.45 -8.87 -12.45
CA PRO A 230 -3.85 -9.56 -11.32
C PRO A 230 -2.38 -9.20 -11.11
N ASN A 231 -1.69 -8.74 -12.18
CA ASN A 231 -0.24 -8.52 -12.18
C ASN A 231 0.18 -7.07 -11.92
N VAL A 232 -0.79 -6.15 -11.78
CA VAL A 232 -0.51 -4.74 -11.43
C VAL A 232 -0.96 -4.48 -10.00
N PRO A 233 -0.01 -4.49 -9.03
CA PRO A 233 -0.33 -4.41 -7.59
C PRO A 233 -1.20 -3.21 -7.23
N GLN A 234 -1.00 -2.07 -7.88
CA GLN A 234 -1.74 -0.84 -7.62
C GLN A 234 -3.25 -1.04 -7.82
N TYR A 235 -3.66 -1.75 -8.88
CA TYR A 235 -5.08 -2.02 -9.13
C TYR A 235 -5.63 -3.12 -8.23
N SER A 236 -4.86 -4.19 -8.02
CA SER A 236 -5.31 -5.29 -7.17
C SER A 236 -5.40 -4.88 -5.69
N HIS A 237 -4.46 -4.08 -5.18
CA HIS A 237 -4.50 -3.56 -3.81
C HIS A 237 -5.66 -2.56 -3.63
N HIS A 238 -5.77 -1.58 -4.53
CA HIS A 238 -6.90 -0.64 -4.49
C HIS A 238 -8.25 -1.35 -4.56
N ALA A 239 -8.40 -2.30 -5.49
CA ALA A 239 -9.64 -3.05 -5.62
C ALA A 239 -9.96 -3.85 -4.35
N LYS A 240 -8.97 -4.52 -3.73
CA LYS A 240 -9.17 -5.25 -2.46
C LYS A 240 -9.55 -4.32 -1.32
N GLU A 241 -8.93 -3.14 -1.21
CA GLU A 241 -9.32 -2.11 -0.23
C GLU A 241 -10.78 -1.70 -0.41
N ARG A 242 -11.20 -1.45 -1.66
CA ARG A 242 -12.59 -1.11 -1.94
C ARG A 242 -13.57 -2.27 -1.72
N ILE A 243 -13.16 -3.52 -1.96
CA ILE A 243 -13.95 -4.72 -1.61
C ILE A 243 -14.10 -4.82 -0.09
N CYS A 244 -13.02 -4.64 0.68
CA CYS A 244 -13.04 -4.60 2.15
C CYS A 244 -14.10 -3.60 2.64
N HIS A 245 -14.05 -2.36 2.15
CA HIS A 245 -15.01 -1.32 2.46
C HIS A 245 -16.45 -1.73 2.12
N CYS A 246 -16.68 -2.21 0.91
CA CYS A 246 -18.02 -2.61 0.48
C CYS A 246 -18.60 -3.73 1.34
N LEU A 247 -17.80 -4.73 1.72
CA LEU A 247 -18.24 -5.84 2.57
C LEU A 247 -18.54 -5.39 3.99
N ALA A 248 -17.74 -4.49 4.56
CA ALA A 248 -18.01 -3.90 5.87
C ALA A 248 -19.33 -3.12 5.86
N GLN A 249 -19.58 -2.29 4.85
CA GLN A 249 -20.83 -1.53 4.69
C GLN A 249 -22.05 -2.44 4.42
N GLN A 250 -21.85 -3.57 3.78
CA GLN A 250 -22.91 -4.59 3.56
C GLN A 250 -23.17 -5.44 4.80
N GLN A 251 -22.37 -5.31 5.86
CA GLN A 251 -22.41 -6.12 7.07
C GLN A 251 -22.14 -7.62 6.84
N ASP A 252 -21.33 -7.95 5.84
CA ASP A 252 -20.79 -9.30 5.63
C ASP A 252 -19.47 -9.44 6.43
N MET A 253 -19.59 -9.58 7.76
CA MET A 253 -18.48 -9.49 8.70
C MET A 253 -17.36 -10.48 8.39
N ASN A 254 -17.68 -11.74 8.14
CA ASN A 254 -16.69 -12.79 7.91
C ASN A 254 -15.83 -12.51 6.68
N ARG A 255 -16.47 -12.14 5.58
CA ARG A 255 -15.74 -11.79 4.34
C ARG A 255 -15.01 -10.47 4.48
N ALA A 256 -15.61 -9.47 5.14
CA ALA A 256 -14.95 -8.19 5.40
C ALA A 256 -13.66 -8.39 6.20
N ILE A 257 -13.70 -9.09 7.34
CA ILE A 257 -12.53 -9.38 8.16
C ILE A 257 -11.44 -10.09 7.34
N THR A 258 -11.83 -11.05 6.51
CA THR A 258 -10.87 -11.81 5.68
C THR A 258 -10.18 -10.89 4.66
N VAL A 259 -10.97 -10.15 3.85
CA VAL A 259 -10.41 -9.32 2.78
C VAL A 259 -9.63 -8.12 3.33
N CYS A 260 -10.14 -7.46 4.40
CA CYS A 260 -9.40 -6.39 5.06
C CYS A 260 -8.07 -6.89 5.65
N SER A 261 -8.05 -8.13 6.19
CA SER A 261 -6.81 -8.73 6.69
C SER A 261 -5.80 -9.01 5.57
N GLU A 262 -6.25 -9.40 4.37
CA GLU A 262 -5.36 -9.51 3.20
C GLU A 262 -4.77 -8.16 2.78
N VAL A 263 -5.57 -7.08 2.82
CA VAL A 263 -5.07 -5.72 2.56
C VAL A 263 -4.01 -5.35 3.58
N LEU A 264 -4.25 -5.61 4.86
CA LEU A 264 -3.35 -5.28 5.96
C LEU A 264 -2.09 -6.15 6.02
N GLN A 265 -2.07 -7.31 5.37
CA GLN A 265 -0.83 -8.09 5.16
C GLN A 265 0.14 -7.38 4.21
N SER A 266 -0.37 -6.71 3.19
CA SER A 266 0.43 -5.97 2.21
C SER A 266 0.71 -4.52 2.64
N ASP A 267 -0.22 -3.89 3.34
CA ASP A 267 -0.11 -2.53 3.88
C ASP A 267 -0.64 -2.48 5.32
N PRO A 268 0.19 -2.79 6.33
CA PRO A 268 -0.21 -2.87 7.73
C PRO A 268 -0.75 -1.55 8.33
N HIS A 269 -0.52 -0.44 7.66
CA HIS A 269 -0.88 0.91 8.12
C HIS A 269 -2.02 1.53 7.31
N ASN A 270 -2.71 0.74 6.50
CA ASN A 270 -3.86 1.21 5.73
C ASN A 270 -5.02 1.58 6.64
N VAL A 271 -5.18 2.89 6.87
CA VAL A 271 -6.17 3.46 7.80
C VAL A 271 -7.60 3.05 7.43
N ASN A 272 -7.93 3.02 6.13
CA ASN A 272 -9.27 2.66 5.68
C ASN A 272 -9.57 1.18 5.98
N ALA A 273 -8.63 0.29 5.65
CA ALA A 273 -8.80 -1.14 5.91
C ALA A 273 -8.86 -1.46 7.42
N LEU A 274 -8.09 -0.75 8.26
CA LEU A 274 -8.16 -0.86 9.73
C LEU A 274 -9.54 -0.42 10.24
N LYS A 275 -10.08 0.71 9.77
CA LYS A 275 -11.42 1.18 10.14
C LYS A 275 -12.51 0.20 9.74
N ASP A 276 -12.50 -0.23 8.49
CA ASP A 276 -13.52 -1.14 7.96
C ASP A 276 -13.47 -2.51 8.67
N ARG A 277 -12.27 -3.02 9.00
CA ARG A 277 -12.13 -4.26 9.77
C ARG A 277 -12.58 -4.09 11.22
N ALA A 278 -12.27 -2.96 11.83
CA ALA A 278 -12.73 -2.64 13.18
C ALA A 278 -14.27 -2.55 13.23
N GLU A 279 -14.92 -1.95 12.24
CA GLU A 279 -16.38 -1.94 12.15
C GLU A 279 -16.96 -3.35 11.99
N ALA A 280 -16.32 -4.20 11.18
CA ALA A 280 -16.73 -5.60 11.04
C ALA A 280 -16.56 -6.38 12.37
N TYR A 281 -15.46 -6.18 13.10
CA TYR A 281 -15.25 -6.75 14.42
C TYR A 281 -16.29 -6.26 15.45
N LEU A 282 -16.68 -4.98 15.41
CA LEU A 282 -17.74 -4.45 16.27
C LEU A 282 -19.08 -5.15 16.06
N LEU A 283 -19.43 -5.42 14.80
CA LEU A 283 -20.67 -6.11 14.43
C LEU A 283 -20.62 -7.61 14.79
N ASP A 284 -19.43 -8.20 14.79
CA ASP A 284 -19.18 -9.60 15.17
C ASP A 284 -18.91 -9.77 16.68
N GLU A 285 -19.15 -8.71 17.47
CA GLU A 285 -18.96 -8.69 18.94
C GLU A 285 -17.51 -8.96 19.40
N GLN A 286 -16.53 -8.84 18.49
CA GLN A 286 -15.09 -8.98 18.80
C GLN A 286 -14.50 -7.62 19.18
N TYR A 287 -14.91 -7.08 20.32
CA TYR A 287 -14.63 -5.70 20.73
C TYR A 287 -13.16 -5.42 20.97
N GLU A 288 -12.40 -6.39 21.48
CA GLU A 288 -10.96 -6.25 21.76
C GLU A 288 -10.16 -6.08 20.48
N GLU A 289 -10.48 -6.87 19.44
CA GLU A 289 -9.84 -6.74 18.11
C GLU A 289 -10.23 -5.43 17.43
N ALA A 290 -11.49 -4.99 17.57
CA ALA A 290 -11.94 -3.72 17.07
C ALA A 290 -11.17 -2.55 17.71
N ILE A 291 -10.97 -2.57 19.03
CA ILE A 291 -10.19 -1.55 19.75
C ILE A 291 -8.76 -1.49 19.21
N LYS A 292 -8.10 -2.64 19.07
CA LYS A 292 -6.74 -2.75 18.57
C LYS A 292 -6.59 -2.15 17.15
N ASP A 293 -7.54 -2.43 16.27
CA ASP A 293 -7.53 -1.87 14.92
C ASP A 293 -7.77 -0.36 14.92
N TYR A 294 -8.71 0.16 15.73
CA TYR A 294 -8.92 1.59 15.86
C TYR A 294 -7.74 2.33 16.50
N GLU A 295 -7.04 1.72 17.47
CA GLU A 295 -5.83 2.29 18.05
C GLU A 295 -4.73 2.38 17.03
N ASN A 296 -4.50 1.32 16.26
CA ASN A 296 -3.54 1.33 15.16
C ASN A 296 -3.91 2.38 14.08
N ALA A 297 -5.18 2.48 13.71
CA ALA A 297 -5.64 3.51 12.78
C ALA A 297 -5.42 4.93 13.32
N ARG A 298 -5.65 5.17 14.63
CA ARG A 298 -5.43 6.46 15.29
C ARG A 298 -3.95 6.86 15.26
N ASP A 299 -3.04 5.93 15.46
CA ASP A 299 -1.60 6.21 15.45
C ASP A 299 -1.11 6.72 14.07
N HIS A 300 -1.84 6.39 13.00
CA HIS A 300 -1.56 6.87 11.64
C HIS A 300 -2.48 8.01 11.17
N SER A 301 -3.55 8.31 11.90
CA SER A 301 -4.50 9.38 11.59
C SER A 301 -5.12 9.97 12.86
N GLU A 302 -4.34 10.77 13.59
CA GLU A 302 -4.71 11.31 14.91
C GLU A 302 -5.98 12.19 14.91
N ASN A 303 -6.31 12.83 13.80
CA ASN A 303 -7.41 13.80 13.71
C ASN A 303 -8.69 13.22 13.05
N ASP A 304 -8.71 11.96 12.70
CA ASP A 304 -9.91 11.34 12.12
C ASP A 304 -10.99 11.16 13.20
N ARG A 305 -12.10 11.90 13.03
CA ARG A 305 -13.23 11.87 13.94
C ARG A 305 -13.92 10.51 13.98
N GLN A 306 -14.00 9.80 12.84
CA GLN A 306 -14.65 8.50 12.76
C GLN A 306 -13.88 7.45 13.56
N ILE A 307 -12.53 7.51 13.54
CA ILE A 307 -11.69 6.62 14.34
C ILE A 307 -11.91 6.85 15.83
N LYS A 308 -11.96 8.12 16.29
CA LYS A 308 -12.20 8.46 17.70
C LYS A 308 -13.57 7.96 18.16
N GLU A 309 -14.62 8.27 17.40
CA GLU A 309 -15.98 7.83 17.70
C GLU A 309 -16.10 6.28 17.69
N GLY A 310 -15.44 5.62 16.73
CA GLY A 310 -15.38 4.16 16.64
C GLY A 310 -14.69 3.52 17.84
N LEU A 311 -13.54 4.06 18.25
CA LEU A 311 -12.78 3.60 19.42
C LEU A 311 -13.59 3.74 20.70
N GLU A 312 -14.19 4.90 20.94
CA GLU A 312 -15.05 5.15 22.10
C GLU A 312 -16.24 4.18 22.13
N LYS A 313 -16.86 3.95 20.97
CA LYS A 313 -17.96 2.98 20.83
C LYS A 313 -17.48 1.56 21.16
N ALA A 314 -16.32 1.14 20.63
CA ALA A 314 -15.74 -0.19 20.88
C ALA A 314 -15.44 -0.39 22.37
N GLN A 315 -14.80 0.57 23.02
CA GLN A 315 -14.49 0.55 24.45
C GLN A 315 -15.76 0.50 25.32
N ARG A 316 -16.78 1.28 24.95
CA ARG A 316 -18.07 1.26 25.64
C ARG A 316 -18.76 -0.10 25.51
N LEU A 317 -18.76 -0.69 24.30
CA LEU A 317 -19.37 -2.01 24.06
C LEU A 317 -18.61 -3.13 24.77
N LEU A 318 -17.27 -3.06 24.80
CA LEU A 318 -16.45 -4.00 25.58
C LEU A 318 -16.79 -3.91 27.07
N LYS A 319 -16.83 -2.69 27.63
CA LYS A 319 -17.23 -2.48 29.03
C LYS A 319 -18.64 -2.99 29.30
N GLN A 320 -19.55 -2.81 28.35
CA GLN A 320 -20.93 -3.32 28.46
C GLN A 320 -20.99 -4.86 28.37
N SER A 321 -20.19 -5.49 27.51
CA SER A 321 -20.15 -6.96 27.37
C SER A 321 -19.53 -7.64 28.60
N GLN A 322 -18.61 -6.95 29.25
CA GLN A 322 -17.97 -7.41 30.48
C GLN A 322 -18.85 -7.20 31.70
N LYS A 323 -19.90 -6.35 31.62
CA LYS A 323 -20.88 -6.22 32.71
C LYS A 323 -21.66 -7.51 32.85
N ARG A 324 -21.78 -7.94 34.11
CA ARG A 324 -22.50 -9.18 34.47
C ARG A 324 -23.97 -9.02 34.08
N ASP A 325 -24.46 -9.87 33.19
CA ASP A 325 -25.90 -9.95 32.90
C ASP A 325 -26.56 -10.85 33.95
N TYR A 326 -27.07 -10.27 35.02
CA TYR A 326 -27.69 -10.96 36.11
C TYR A 326 -28.89 -11.79 35.70
N TYR A 327 -29.66 -11.38 34.68
CA TYR A 327 -30.75 -12.16 34.12
C TYR A 327 -30.26 -13.43 33.43
N LYS A 328 -29.16 -13.32 32.67
CA LYS A 328 -28.53 -14.47 31.99
C LYS A 328 -27.88 -15.44 33.00
N ILE A 329 -27.26 -14.91 34.05
CA ILE A 329 -26.68 -15.71 35.13
C ILE A 329 -27.72 -16.58 35.79
N LEU A 330 -28.93 -16.04 36.06
CA LEU A 330 -30.04 -16.80 36.67
C LEU A 330 -30.89 -17.58 35.64
N GLY A 331 -30.67 -17.38 34.35
CA GLY A 331 -31.45 -17.99 33.26
C GLY A 331 -32.92 -17.55 33.25
N VAL A 332 -33.20 -16.30 33.65
CA VAL A 332 -34.57 -15.74 33.71
C VAL A 332 -34.75 -14.62 32.69
N LYS A 333 -36.01 -14.37 32.28
CA LYS A 333 -36.32 -13.27 31.36
C LYS A 333 -36.18 -11.93 32.08
N ARG A 334 -35.92 -10.84 31.33
CA ARG A 334 -35.80 -9.48 31.90
C ARG A 334 -37.11 -8.99 32.59
N ASN A 335 -38.25 -9.49 32.20
CA ASN A 335 -39.55 -9.22 32.85
C ASN A 335 -39.92 -10.19 33.98
N ALA A 336 -38.99 -11.06 34.42
CA ALA A 336 -39.23 -12.05 35.45
C ALA A 336 -39.64 -11.39 36.76
N GLN A 337 -40.64 -12.00 37.45
CA GLN A 337 -41.11 -11.58 38.76
C GLN A 337 -40.17 -12.08 39.86
N LYS A 338 -40.19 -11.41 41.02
CA LYS A 338 -39.36 -11.77 42.19
C LYS A 338 -39.47 -13.24 42.56
N LYS A 339 -40.66 -13.85 42.44
CA LYS A 339 -40.89 -15.30 42.72
C LYS A 339 -40.11 -16.19 41.75
N GLU A 340 -40.03 -15.82 40.47
CA GLU A 340 -39.31 -16.57 39.43
C GLU A 340 -37.80 -16.46 39.63
N ILE A 341 -37.30 -15.26 39.95
CA ILE A 341 -35.90 -15.00 40.27
C ILE A 341 -35.45 -15.86 41.46
N VAL A 342 -36.22 -15.86 42.56
CA VAL A 342 -35.90 -16.64 43.72
C VAL A 342 -35.94 -18.15 43.44
N LYS A 343 -36.89 -18.62 42.61
CA LYS A 343 -36.97 -20.03 42.19
C LYS A 343 -35.74 -20.44 41.37
N ALA A 344 -35.32 -19.62 40.42
CA ALA A 344 -34.12 -19.84 39.58
C ALA A 344 -32.85 -19.86 40.46
N TYR A 345 -32.72 -18.90 41.36
CA TYR A 345 -31.64 -18.84 42.33
C TYR A 345 -31.53 -20.16 43.13
N ARG A 346 -32.62 -20.63 43.77
CA ARG A 346 -32.59 -21.86 44.58
C ARG A 346 -32.14 -23.08 43.78
N LYS A 347 -32.59 -23.19 42.53
CA LYS A 347 -32.21 -24.29 41.63
C LYS A 347 -30.69 -24.23 41.32
N LEU A 348 -30.18 -23.08 40.93
CA LEU A 348 -28.78 -22.91 40.57
C LEU A 348 -27.85 -22.98 41.81
N ALA A 349 -28.26 -22.40 42.94
CA ALA A 349 -27.51 -22.46 44.18
C ALA A 349 -27.34 -23.90 44.68
N HIS A 350 -28.36 -24.74 44.56
CA HIS A 350 -28.25 -26.15 44.85
C HIS A 350 -27.31 -26.89 43.89
N GLN A 351 -27.39 -26.56 42.60
CA GLN A 351 -26.55 -27.20 41.56
C GLN A 351 -25.08 -26.84 41.71
N TRP A 352 -24.77 -25.58 42.03
CA TRP A 352 -23.41 -25.04 42.08
C TRP A 352 -22.90 -24.85 43.49
N HIS A 353 -23.49 -25.56 44.47
CA HIS A 353 -22.98 -25.52 45.84
C HIS A 353 -21.60 -26.16 45.91
N PRO A 354 -20.57 -25.49 46.48
CA PRO A 354 -19.19 -25.99 46.48
C PRO A 354 -19.03 -27.35 47.12
N ASP A 355 -19.91 -27.73 48.05
CA ASP A 355 -19.88 -29.04 48.71
C ASP A 355 -20.27 -30.22 47.80
N ASN A 356 -20.85 -29.94 46.65
CA ASN A 356 -21.18 -30.94 45.64
C ASN A 356 -19.96 -31.38 44.80
N PHE A 357 -18.83 -30.67 44.92
CA PHE A 357 -17.63 -30.88 44.09
C PHE A 357 -16.46 -31.33 44.98
N GLN A 358 -15.83 -32.45 44.64
CA GLN A 358 -14.70 -33.01 45.38
C GLN A 358 -13.34 -32.56 44.82
N ASP A 359 -13.28 -32.30 43.54
CA ASP A 359 -12.05 -31.81 42.88
C ASP A 359 -11.79 -30.33 43.22
N PRO A 360 -10.56 -29.95 43.65
CA PRO A 360 -10.24 -28.58 44.04
C PRO A 360 -10.45 -27.54 42.95
N GLU A 361 -10.18 -27.87 41.67
CA GLU A 361 -10.37 -26.97 40.56
C GLU A 361 -11.85 -26.79 40.18
N GLU A 362 -12.63 -27.88 40.23
CA GLU A 362 -14.08 -27.83 40.05
C GLU A 362 -14.76 -27.08 41.18
N LYS A 363 -14.31 -27.30 42.42
CA LYS A 363 -14.81 -26.59 43.60
C LYS A 363 -14.58 -25.09 43.48
N LYS A 364 -13.39 -24.66 43.05
CA LYS A 364 -13.07 -23.24 42.83
C LYS A 364 -13.93 -22.62 41.73
N LYS A 365 -14.21 -23.36 40.66
CA LYS A 365 -15.13 -22.93 39.59
C LYS A 365 -16.57 -22.83 40.11
N ALA A 366 -16.99 -23.77 40.92
CA ALA A 366 -18.32 -23.78 41.54
C ALA A 366 -18.48 -22.61 42.53
N GLU A 367 -17.48 -22.31 43.35
CA GLU A 367 -17.45 -21.14 44.23
C GLU A 367 -17.64 -19.83 43.47
N LYS A 368 -16.89 -19.63 42.36
CA LYS A 368 -17.04 -18.45 41.52
C LYS A 368 -18.44 -18.30 40.93
N LYS A 369 -18.99 -19.40 40.36
CA LYS A 369 -20.36 -19.40 39.84
C LYS A 369 -21.42 -19.20 40.96
N PHE A 370 -21.21 -19.75 42.10
CA PHE A 370 -22.12 -19.56 43.23
C PHE A 370 -22.16 -18.10 43.69
N ILE A 371 -21.01 -17.42 43.74
CA ILE A 371 -20.93 -15.99 44.05
C ILE A 371 -21.71 -15.19 43.00
N ASP A 372 -21.50 -15.47 41.70
CA ASP A 372 -22.20 -14.79 40.62
C ASP A 372 -23.73 -14.98 40.71
N ILE A 373 -24.19 -16.19 41.01
CA ILE A 373 -25.60 -16.53 41.20
C ILE A 373 -26.19 -15.79 42.44
N ALA A 374 -25.45 -15.69 43.53
CA ALA A 374 -25.89 -15.00 44.75
C ALA A 374 -26.01 -13.47 44.49
N GLN A 375 -25.03 -12.88 43.84
CA GLN A 375 -25.06 -11.45 43.46
C GLN A 375 -26.20 -11.14 42.49
N ALA A 376 -26.42 -11.99 41.47
CA ALA A 376 -27.54 -11.84 40.54
C ALA A 376 -28.90 -11.85 41.23
N LYS A 377 -29.08 -12.73 42.22
CA LYS A 377 -30.31 -12.74 43.03
C LYS A 377 -30.45 -11.45 43.83
N GLU A 378 -29.38 -11.00 44.48
CA GLU A 378 -29.40 -9.76 45.30
C GLU A 378 -29.83 -8.57 44.46
N VAL A 379 -29.15 -8.33 43.35
CA VAL A 379 -29.48 -7.21 42.45
C VAL A 379 -30.89 -7.31 41.88
N LEU A 380 -31.33 -8.44 41.39
CA LEU A 380 -32.61 -8.60 40.74
C LEU A 380 -33.81 -8.70 41.65
N THR A 381 -33.62 -9.01 42.95
CA THR A 381 -34.71 -9.06 43.95
C THR A 381 -34.92 -7.73 44.66
N ASP A 382 -33.93 -6.84 44.65
CA ASP A 382 -34.04 -5.48 45.17
C ASP A 382 -34.57 -4.56 44.09
N PRO A 383 -35.69 -3.83 44.29
CA PRO A 383 -36.27 -2.97 43.27
C PRO A 383 -35.37 -1.82 42.81
N GLU A 384 -34.62 -1.22 43.76
CA GLU A 384 -33.76 -0.07 43.46
C GLU A 384 -32.49 -0.52 42.71
N MET A 385 -31.86 -1.58 43.15
CA MET A 385 -30.69 -2.17 42.46
C MET A 385 -31.07 -2.68 41.08
N ARG A 386 -32.22 -3.31 40.91
CA ARG A 386 -32.73 -3.80 39.64
C ARG A 386 -32.96 -2.63 38.68
N GLN A 387 -33.58 -1.55 39.16
CA GLN A 387 -33.81 -0.35 38.34
C GLN A 387 -32.49 0.27 37.89
N LYS A 388 -31.49 0.42 38.74
CA LYS A 388 -30.16 0.89 38.39
C LYS A 388 -29.49 0.01 37.31
N PHE A 389 -29.55 -1.30 37.54
CA PHE A 389 -29.03 -2.29 36.58
C PHE A 389 -29.73 -2.22 35.22
N ASP A 390 -31.07 -2.11 35.20
CA ASP A 390 -31.87 -1.96 33.97
C ASP A 390 -31.60 -0.65 33.27
N HIS A 391 -31.12 0.41 33.95
CA HIS A 391 -30.65 1.67 33.38
C HIS A 391 -29.17 1.64 32.95
N GLY A 392 -28.47 0.50 33.10
CA GLY A 392 -27.10 0.31 32.63
C GLY A 392 -26.01 0.58 33.69
N GLU A 393 -26.38 0.84 34.93
CA GLU A 393 -25.47 0.96 36.07
C GLU A 393 -25.37 -0.40 36.80
N ASP A 394 -24.16 -0.99 36.90
CA ASP A 394 -23.99 -2.19 37.70
C ASP A 394 -23.81 -1.82 39.17
N PRO A 395 -24.81 -2.12 40.05
CA PRO A 395 -24.72 -1.78 41.49
C PRO A 395 -23.59 -2.49 42.23
N MET A 396 -23.04 -3.57 41.65
CA MET A 396 -21.95 -4.35 42.26
C MET A 396 -20.58 -4.02 41.65
N ASP A 397 -20.49 -3.08 40.70
CA ASP A 397 -19.23 -2.65 40.13
C ASP A 397 -18.51 -1.66 41.09
N PRO A 398 -17.27 -1.95 41.53
CA PRO A 398 -16.52 -1.06 42.42
C PRO A 398 -16.25 0.32 41.83
N GLU A 399 -16.12 0.43 40.49
CA GLU A 399 -15.88 1.70 39.79
C GLU A 399 -17.14 2.59 39.73
N SER A 400 -18.34 2.00 39.68
CA SER A 400 -19.59 2.76 39.64
C SER A 400 -19.90 3.46 40.97
N GLN A 401 -19.25 3.04 42.07
CA GLN A 401 -19.41 3.62 43.42
C GLN A 401 -18.54 4.88 43.65
N GLN A 402 -17.53 5.17 42.81
CA GLN A 402 -16.66 6.33 43.02
C GLN A 402 -17.13 7.63 42.32
N GLY A 403 -18.16 7.58 41.45
CA GLY A 403 -18.67 8.72 40.68
C GLY A 403 -19.87 9.49 41.25
N GLY A 404 -20.40 9.12 42.38
CA GLY A 404 -21.60 9.71 42.97
C GLY A 404 -21.29 10.76 44.06
N HIS A 405 -21.59 12.02 43.78
CA HIS A 405 -21.61 13.12 44.73
C HIS A 405 -22.26 12.74 46.05
N HIS A 406 -21.53 12.95 47.15
CA HIS A 406 -22.04 12.90 48.54
C HIS A 406 -23.24 13.85 48.69
N GLN A 407 -24.45 13.29 48.76
CA GLN A 407 -25.52 13.92 49.51
C GLN A 407 -25.96 12.95 50.62
N ASN A 408 -25.65 13.40 51.85
CA ASN A 408 -26.10 12.90 53.14
C ASN A 408 -27.26 11.89 53.14
N PHE A 409 -26.96 10.62 53.35
CA PHE A 409 -27.86 9.73 54.00
C PHE A 409 -27.23 9.21 55.31
N HIS A 410 -27.55 9.91 56.40
CA HIS A 410 -27.23 9.47 57.76
C HIS A 410 -28.13 8.26 58.12
N GLY A 411 -27.60 7.09 57.91
CA GLY A 411 -28.21 5.82 58.36
C GLY A 411 -27.14 4.75 58.37
N GLY A 412 -26.50 4.55 59.51
CA GLY A 412 -25.28 3.81 59.74
C GLY A 412 -25.18 2.43 59.08
N TRP A 413 -24.25 2.35 58.16
CA TRP A 413 -23.57 1.11 57.79
C TRP A 413 -22.09 1.44 57.58
N ASN A 414 -21.39 1.42 58.73
CA ASN A 414 -19.93 1.45 58.70
C ASN A 414 -19.41 0.02 58.53
N GLY A 415 -18.97 -0.33 57.34
CA GLY A 415 -18.37 -1.61 57.06
C GLY A 415 -17.89 -1.68 55.62
N GLY A 416 -16.63 -1.31 55.37
CA GLY A 416 -15.94 -1.44 54.10
C GLY A 416 -16.10 -2.86 53.56
N PHE A 417 -16.36 -2.95 52.27
CA PHE A 417 -16.50 -4.20 51.51
C PHE A 417 -15.12 -4.87 51.34
N GLN A 418 -14.57 -5.40 52.45
CA GLN A 418 -13.46 -6.33 52.45
C GLN A 418 -14.02 -7.73 52.70
N GLY A 419 -14.20 -8.47 51.62
CA GLY A 419 -14.42 -9.92 51.66
C GLY A 419 -15.85 -10.35 51.96
N PHE A 420 -16.71 -10.32 50.93
CA PHE A 420 -17.90 -11.21 50.96
C PHE A 420 -17.40 -12.66 50.95
N ASN A 421 -17.33 -13.25 52.14
CA ASN A 421 -17.04 -14.66 52.32
C ASN A 421 -18.38 -15.37 52.64
N PRO A 422 -19.06 -15.97 51.67
CA PRO A 422 -20.35 -16.62 51.90
C PRO A 422 -20.25 -17.86 52.81
N PHE A 423 -19.02 -18.28 53.16
CA PHE A 423 -18.70 -19.43 54.01
C PHE A 423 -17.98 -19.05 55.31
N GLY A 424 -17.69 -17.75 55.55
CA GLY A 424 -17.05 -17.31 56.78
C GLY A 424 -18.06 -17.01 57.88
N SER A 425 -17.70 -17.31 59.15
CA SER A 425 -18.47 -17.07 60.35
C SER A 425 -18.71 -15.58 60.65
N GLY A 426 -19.58 -14.93 59.83
CA GLY A 426 -20.13 -13.59 60.03
C GLY A 426 -21.62 -13.66 60.39
N PRO A 427 -22.25 -12.55 60.85
CA PRO A 427 -23.60 -12.56 61.47
C PRO A 427 -24.77 -12.90 60.50
N PHE A 428 -24.50 -13.31 59.26
CA PHE A 428 -25.51 -13.82 58.33
C PHE A 428 -25.52 -15.34 58.33
N ASN A 429 -26.20 -15.94 59.32
CA ASN A 429 -26.54 -17.37 59.37
C ASN A 429 -27.66 -17.66 58.39
N PHE A 430 -27.31 -18.10 57.16
CA PHE A 430 -28.29 -18.67 56.25
C PHE A 430 -28.74 -20.02 56.77
N LYS A 431 -29.80 -20.09 57.60
CA LYS A 431 -30.53 -21.32 57.89
C LYS A 431 -31.37 -21.65 56.66
N PHE A 432 -30.93 -22.62 55.90
CA PHE A 432 -31.74 -23.27 54.89
C PHE A 432 -32.72 -24.23 55.59
N ASN A 433 -33.98 -23.82 55.73
CA ASN A 433 -35.07 -24.77 56.04
C ASN A 433 -35.58 -25.27 54.68
N PHE A 434 -35.22 -26.49 54.34
CA PHE A 434 -35.86 -27.22 53.23
C PHE A 434 -37.13 -27.86 53.80
N GLN A 435 -38.29 -27.40 53.39
CA GLN A 435 -39.55 -28.15 53.38
C GLN A 435 -40.00 -28.31 51.97
#